data_54f310b6314a1952154f57ace9cec478
#
_entry.id   54f310b6314a1952154f57ace9cec478
#
_cell.length_a   1.000
_cell.length_b   1.000
_cell.length_c   1.000
_cell.angle_alpha   90.00
_cell.angle_beta   90.00
_cell.angle_gamma   90.00
#
_symmetry.space_group_name_H-M   'P 1'
#
loop_
_entity.id
_entity.type
_entity.pdbx_description
1 polymer ?
#
loop_
_entity_poly.entity_id
_entity_poly.type
_entity_poly.pdbx_seq_one_letter_code
_entity_poly.pdbx_strand_id
1 'polypeptide(L)'
;MQGAAAWLHANTEAGTMIFQLDWDDFPYLFFHNTQNAYLVGLDPTYLQLASPDLWNLWVSITQGRVEQPSGFILNTYGAPYVVGDRQHDAFADQAANDPNMQIVYLDQYSIIWRVNTSD
;
A
#
# COMPACT_ATOMS: atom_id res chain seq x y z
N MET A 1 2.70 7.81 -10.96
CA MET A 1 2.23 6.44 -10.68
C MET A 1 2.29 5.45 -11.83
N GLN A 2 2.52 5.93 -13.06
CA GLN A 2 2.59 5.03 -14.21
C GLN A 2 3.69 3.97 -14.08
N GLY A 3 4.88 4.37 -13.64
CA GLY A 3 5.98 3.42 -13.43
C GLY A 3 5.70 2.40 -12.35
N ALA A 4 5.11 2.83 -11.24
CA ALA A 4 4.71 1.93 -10.16
C ALA A 4 3.64 0.94 -10.62
N ALA A 5 2.64 1.41 -11.36
CA ALA A 5 1.60 0.55 -11.92
C ALA A 5 2.17 -0.49 -12.87
N ALA A 6 3.10 -0.09 -13.74
CA ALA A 6 3.76 -1.00 -14.66
C ALA A 6 4.59 -2.06 -13.92
N TRP A 7 5.30 -1.66 -12.87
CA TRP A 7 6.06 -2.60 -12.04
C TRP A 7 5.13 -3.63 -11.38
N LEU A 8 4.03 -3.19 -10.79
CA LEU A 8 3.05 -4.09 -10.16
C LEU A 8 2.47 -5.06 -11.17
N HIS A 9 2.12 -4.58 -12.36
CA HIS A 9 1.58 -5.43 -13.42
C HIS A 9 2.58 -6.53 -13.82
N ALA A 10 3.85 -6.19 -13.91
CA ALA A 10 4.90 -7.11 -14.37
C ALA A 10 5.37 -8.08 -13.27
N ASN A 11 5.22 -7.72 -12.00
CA ASN A 11 5.89 -8.44 -10.90
C ASN A 11 4.92 -9.06 -9.89
N THR A 12 3.61 -8.93 -10.08
CA THR A 12 2.61 -9.53 -9.19
C THR A 12 1.61 -10.36 -9.99
N GLU A 13 0.99 -11.32 -9.31
CA GLU A 13 -0.07 -12.12 -9.90
C GLU A 13 -1.38 -11.32 -9.96
N ALA A 14 -2.24 -11.66 -10.91
CA ALA A 14 -3.56 -11.05 -11.03
C ALA A 14 -4.36 -11.21 -9.74
N GLY A 15 -4.99 -10.13 -9.29
CA GLY A 15 -5.79 -10.14 -8.07
C GLY A 15 -4.99 -9.91 -6.78
N THR A 16 -3.65 -9.79 -6.86
CA THR A 16 -2.85 -9.46 -5.68
C THR A 16 -3.30 -8.13 -5.08
N MET A 17 -3.59 -8.13 -3.78
CA MET A 17 -4.01 -6.93 -3.07
C MET A 17 -2.86 -5.95 -2.90
N ILE A 18 -3.12 -4.68 -3.19
CA ILE A 18 -2.16 -3.60 -3.04
C ILE A 18 -2.66 -2.63 -1.95
N PHE A 19 -1.79 -2.35 -0.98
CA PHE A 19 -2.06 -1.37 0.06
C PHE A 19 -1.57 0.00 -0.42
N GLN A 20 -2.50 0.94 -0.63
CA GLN A 20 -2.14 2.31 -1.04
C GLN A 20 -1.95 3.19 0.19
N LEU A 21 -0.97 4.08 0.13
CA LEU A 21 -0.76 5.09 1.18
C LEU A 21 -1.75 6.25 1.08
N ASP A 22 -2.36 6.45 -0.10
CA ASP A 22 -3.32 7.51 -0.34
C ASP A 22 -4.41 7.01 -1.29
N TRP A 23 -5.68 7.28 -0.96
CA TRP A 23 -6.80 6.88 -1.83
C TRP A 23 -6.81 7.66 -3.16
N ASP A 24 -6.23 8.86 -3.20
CA ASP A 24 -6.11 9.66 -4.43
C ASP A 24 -5.29 8.96 -5.51
N ASP A 25 -4.44 8.01 -5.15
CA ASP A 25 -3.61 7.28 -6.11
C ASP A 25 -4.41 6.22 -6.89
N PHE A 26 -5.58 5.82 -6.40
CA PHE A 26 -6.34 4.74 -7.02
C PHE A 26 -6.69 5.00 -8.49
N PRO A 27 -7.18 6.18 -8.90
CA PRO A 27 -7.54 6.40 -10.30
C PRO A 27 -6.36 6.21 -11.24
N TYR A 28 -5.18 6.68 -10.87
CA TYR A 28 -3.97 6.55 -11.67
C TYR A 28 -3.50 5.10 -11.73
N LEU A 29 -3.47 4.43 -10.59
CA LEU A 29 -3.06 3.03 -10.51
C LEU A 29 -4.01 2.14 -11.31
N PHE A 30 -5.30 2.30 -11.10
CA PHE A 30 -6.30 1.49 -11.80
C PHE A 30 -6.29 1.72 -13.30
N PHE A 31 -6.11 2.98 -13.74
CA PHE A 31 -6.04 3.31 -15.17
C PHE A 31 -4.89 2.56 -15.86
N HIS A 32 -3.73 2.47 -15.21
CA HIS A 32 -2.53 1.86 -15.79
C HIS A 32 -2.40 0.37 -15.47
N ASN A 33 -3.10 -0.13 -14.46
CA ASN A 33 -3.01 -1.53 -14.04
C ASN A 33 -4.34 -2.00 -13.43
N THR A 34 -5.16 -2.66 -14.23
CA THR A 34 -6.43 -3.23 -13.77
C THR A 34 -6.26 -4.67 -13.26
N GLN A 35 -5.06 -5.23 -13.32
CA GLN A 35 -4.79 -6.61 -12.92
C GLN A 35 -4.86 -6.80 -11.41
N ASN A 36 -4.43 -5.80 -10.64
CA ASN A 36 -4.35 -5.87 -9.19
C ASN A 36 -5.65 -5.44 -8.51
N ALA A 37 -5.85 -5.91 -7.27
CA ALA A 37 -6.86 -5.40 -6.38
C ALA A 37 -6.25 -4.28 -5.52
N TYR A 38 -7.00 -3.21 -5.26
CA TYR A 38 -6.53 -2.07 -4.47
C TYR A 38 -7.38 -1.93 -3.22
N LEU A 39 -6.72 -1.74 -2.07
CA LEU A 39 -7.40 -1.69 -0.78
C LEU A 39 -8.41 -0.53 -0.72
N VAL A 40 -7.99 0.64 -1.18
CA VAL A 40 -8.82 1.84 -1.15
C VAL A 40 -9.13 2.24 -2.59
N GLY A 41 -10.41 2.12 -2.98
CA GLY A 41 -10.87 2.42 -4.33
C GLY A 41 -11.29 3.87 -4.51
N LEU A 42 -12.18 4.11 -5.48
CA LEU A 42 -12.64 5.46 -5.83
C LEU A 42 -13.39 6.15 -4.69
N ASP A 43 -14.08 5.37 -3.85
CA ASP A 43 -14.85 5.91 -2.74
C ASP A 43 -14.35 5.34 -1.42
N PRO A 44 -13.50 6.08 -0.70
CA PRO A 44 -12.98 5.63 0.59
C PRO A 44 -14.08 5.49 1.65
N THR A 45 -15.22 6.14 1.46
CA THR A 45 -16.37 6.05 2.37
C THR A 45 -16.87 4.62 2.49
N TYR A 46 -16.75 3.83 1.43
CA TYR A 46 -17.17 2.43 1.44
C TYR A 46 -16.43 1.64 2.54
N LEU A 47 -15.11 1.74 2.60
CA LEU A 47 -14.33 1.07 3.63
C LEU A 47 -14.67 1.60 5.02
N GLN A 48 -14.84 2.92 5.15
CA GLN A 48 -15.17 3.57 6.41
C GLN A 48 -16.52 3.11 6.97
N LEU A 49 -17.55 2.98 6.11
CA LEU A 49 -18.88 2.52 6.52
C LEU A 49 -18.92 1.02 6.76
N ALA A 50 -18.25 0.23 5.93
CA ALA A 50 -18.25 -1.22 6.03
C ALA A 50 -17.45 -1.71 7.24
N SER A 51 -16.35 -1.04 7.57
CA SER A 51 -15.49 -1.40 8.70
C SER A 51 -14.73 -0.18 9.22
N PRO A 52 -15.32 0.57 10.17
CA PRO A 52 -14.64 1.74 10.74
C PRO A 52 -13.30 1.40 11.39
N ASP A 53 -13.15 0.22 11.97
CA ASP A 53 -11.89 -0.20 12.60
C ASP A 53 -10.78 -0.40 11.57
N LEU A 54 -11.10 -1.01 10.43
CA LEU A 54 -10.14 -1.17 9.34
C LEU A 54 -9.76 0.17 8.73
N TRP A 55 -10.72 1.07 8.58
CA TRP A 55 -10.44 2.42 8.09
C TRP A 55 -9.52 3.18 9.05
N ASN A 56 -9.82 3.16 10.35
CA ASN A 56 -9.01 3.85 11.35
C ASN A 56 -7.60 3.29 11.43
N LEU A 57 -7.43 1.98 11.31
CA LEU A 57 -6.12 1.35 11.26
C LEU A 57 -5.35 1.78 10.01
N TRP A 58 -6.01 1.81 8.84
CA TRP A 58 -5.39 2.29 7.60
C TRP A 58 -4.89 3.72 7.75
N VAL A 59 -5.71 4.61 8.32
CA VAL A 59 -5.32 6.01 8.57
C VAL A 59 -4.08 6.05 9.48
N SER A 60 -4.08 5.30 10.57
CA SER A 60 -2.96 5.27 11.52
C SER A 60 -1.68 4.76 10.87
N ILE A 61 -1.77 3.70 10.07
CA ILE A 61 -0.62 3.14 9.35
C ILE A 61 -0.05 4.17 8.38
N THR A 62 -0.91 4.78 7.55
CA THR A 62 -0.46 5.70 6.51
C THR A 62 0.12 7.00 7.09
N GLN A 63 -0.30 7.37 8.30
CA GLN A 63 0.23 8.55 8.99
C GLN A 63 1.49 8.24 9.82
N GLY A 64 2.01 7.02 9.76
CA GLY A 64 3.24 6.65 10.46
C GLY A 64 3.10 6.48 11.97
N ARG A 65 1.89 6.20 12.45
CA ARG A 65 1.61 6.05 13.89
C ARG A 65 1.74 4.60 14.38
N VAL A 66 2.00 3.67 13.48
CA VAL A 66 2.08 2.24 13.79
C VAL A 66 3.52 1.77 13.59
N GLU A 67 4.12 1.22 14.63
CA GLU A 67 5.44 0.60 14.56
C GLU A 67 5.31 -0.76 13.86
N GLN A 68 6.31 -1.12 13.05
CA GLN A 68 6.35 -2.38 12.32
C GLN A 68 5.01 -2.68 11.63
N PRO A 69 4.60 -1.84 10.67
CA PRO A 69 3.28 -1.96 10.06
C PRO A 69 3.09 -3.22 9.20
N SER A 70 4.17 -3.92 8.85
CA SER A 70 4.14 -5.07 7.94
C SER A 70 3.14 -6.14 8.36
N GLY A 71 3.07 -6.43 9.66
CA GLY A 71 2.16 -7.46 10.17
C GLY A 71 0.70 -7.13 9.91
N PHE A 72 0.30 -5.88 10.13
CA PHE A 72 -1.06 -5.44 9.89
C PHE A 72 -1.38 -5.39 8.38
N ILE A 73 -0.44 -4.89 7.59
CA ILE A 73 -0.63 -4.78 6.14
C ILE A 73 -0.84 -6.17 5.53
N LEU A 74 0.00 -7.13 5.89
CA LEU A 74 -0.10 -8.47 5.33
C LEU A 74 -1.25 -9.28 5.94
N ASN A 75 -1.36 -9.33 7.27
CA ASN A 75 -2.28 -10.24 7.94
C ASN A 75 -3.70 -9.69 8.04
N THR A 76 -3.85 -8.38 8.26
CA THR A 76 -5.16 -7.76 8.39
C THR A 76 -5.76 -7.44 7.01
N TYR A 77 -4.95 -6.90 6.11
CA TYR A 77 -5.44 -6.47 4.79
C TYR A 77 -5.13 -7.45 3.67
N GLY A 78 -4.27 -8.43 3.91
CA GLY A 78 -3.90 -9.40 2.88
C GLY A 78 -3.07 -8.81 1.76
N ALA A 79 -2.33 -7.73 2.01
CA ALA A 79 -1.59 -7.01 0.99
C ALA A 79 -0.09 -7.27 1.12
N PRO A 80 0.53 -7.96 0.14
CA PRO A 80 1.98 -8.17 0.17
C PRO A 80 2.79 -7.01 -0.41
N TYR A 81 2.13 -5.97 -0.92
CA TYR A 81 2.80 -4.81 -1.49
C TYR A 81 2.13 -3.52 -1.02
N VAL A 82 2.96 -2.49 -0.82
CA VAL A 82 2.53 -1.13 -0.48
C VAL A 82 3.02 -0.19 -1.56
N VAL A 83 2.15 0.68 -2.06
CA VAL A 83 2.49 1.70 -3.04
C VAL A 83 2.11 3.08 -2.53
N GLY A 84 2.94 4.06 -2.80
CA GLY A 84 2.65 5.44 -2.49
C GLY A 84 3.49 6.40 -3.29
N ASP A 85 3.16 7.70 -3.20
CA ASP A 85 4.06 8.74 -3.64
C ASP A 85 5.19 8.91 -2.61
N ARG A 86 6.14 9.79 -2.89
CA ARG A 86 7.32 9.95 -2.05
C ARG A 86 7.15 11.02 -0.97
N GLN A 87 5.92 11.35 -0.61
CA GLN A 87 5.61 12.39 0.38
C GLN A 87 5.16 11.86 1.74
N HIS A 88 5.11 10.54 1.91
CA HIS A 88 4.68 9.89 3.16
C HIS A 88 5.89 9.57 4.05
N ASP A 89 6.58 10.61 4.52
CA ASP A 89 7.85 10.46 5.25
C ASP A 89 7.68 9.70 6.57
N ALA A 90 6.59 9.95 7.30
CA ALA A 90 6.36 9.28 8.58
C ALA A 90 6.14 7.77 8.40
N PHE A 91 5.41 7.38 7.36
CA PHE A 91 5.27 5.96 7.01
C PHE A 91 6.60 5.38 6.56
N ALA A 92 7.35 6.09 5.73
CA ALA A 92 8.64 5.63 5.24
C ALA A 92 9.64 5.39 6.39
N ASP A 93 9.60 6.22 7.43
CA ASP A 93 10.44 6.02 8.61
C ASP A 93 10.06 4.75 9.37
N GLN A 94 8.77 4.46 9.52
CA GLN A 94 8.33 3.21 10.13
C GLN A 94 8.72 1.99 9.28
N ALA A 95 8.58 2.09 7.96
CA ALA A 95 8.97 1.03 7.04
C ALA A 95 10.48 0.77 7.08
N ALA A 96 11.30 1.82 7.20
CA ALA A 96 12.75 1.69 7.30
C ALA A 96 13.19 0.94 8.57
N ASN A 97 12.40 1.02 9.64
CA ASN A 97 12.65 0.32 10.90
C ASN A 97 11.95 -1.05 11.00
N ASP A 98 11.27 -1.47 9.93
CA ASP A 98 10.54 -2.73 9.89
C ASP A 98 11.34 -3.74 9.08
N PRO A 99 11.85 -4.84 9.71
CA PRO A 99 12.67 -5.81 9.01
C PRO A 99 11.92 -6.60 7.94
N ASN A 100 10.59 -6.55 7.93
CA ASN A 100 9.76 -7.27 6.97
C ASN A 100 9.27 -6.38 5.84
N MET A 101 9.76 -5.15 5.74
CA MET A 101 9.46 -4.22 4.66
C MET A 101 10.72 -3.99 3.82
N GLN A 102 10.61 -4.18 2.51
CA GLN A 102 11.72 -4.01 1.58
C GLN A 102 11.27 -3.13 0.41
N ILE A 103 12.06 -2.09 0.09
CA ILE A 103 11.82 -1.29 -1.10
C ILE A 103 12.17 -2.13 -2.32
N VAL A 104 11.21 -2.32 -3.23
CA VAL A 104 11.39 -3.11 -4.45
C VAL A 104 11.27 -2.27 -5.72
N TYR A 105 10.77 -1.04 -5.59
CA TYR A 105 10.67 -0.10 -6.70
C TYR A 105 10.75 1.33 -6.17
N LEU A 106 11.48 2.17 -6.88
CA LEU A 106 11.63 3.58 -6.54
C LEU A 106 11.88 4.37 -7.80
N ASP A 107 11.06 5.39 -8.04
CA ASP A 107 11.30 6.36 -9.10
C ASP A 107 11.13 7.79 -8.55
N GLN A 108 11.12 8.78 -9.44
CA GLN A 108 11.03 10.18 -9.05
C GLN A 108 9.72 10.49 -8.29
N TYR A 109 8.64 9.76 -8.58
CA TYR A 109 7.28 10.07 -8.10
C TYR A 109 6.72 9.06 -7.13
N SER A 110 7.20 7.81 -7.15
CA SER A 110 6.56 6.72 -6.43
C SER A 110 7.54 5.73 -5.83
N ILE A 111 7.06 4.96 -4.86
CA ILE A 111 7.82 3.94 -4.15
C ILE A 111 6.91 2.75 -3.90
N ILE A 112 7.49 1.54 -4.00
CA ILE A 112 6.80 0.30 -3.67
C ILE A 112 7.64 -0.47 -2.67
N TRP A 113 6.99 -0.94 -1.59
CA TRP A 113 7.56 -1.89 -0.63
C TRP A 113 6.95 -3.25 -0.84
N ARG A 114 7.76 -4.26 -0.67
CA ARG A 114 7.31 -5.64 -0.51
C ARG A 114 7.21 -5.94 0.99
N VAL A 115 6.11 -6.60 1.39
CA VAL A 115 5.90 -7.02 2.77
C VAL A 115 6.21 -8.51 2.85
N ASN A 116 7.22 -8.86 3.65
CA ASN A 116 7.64 -10.24 3.83
C ASN A 116 7.00 -10.82 5.09
N THR A 117 6.83 -12.15 5.10
CA THR A 117 6.37 -12.84 6.30
C THR A 117 7.48 -12.85 7.36
N SER A 118 7.10 -12.67 8.62
CA SER A 118 8.05 -12.78 9.72
C SER A 118 8.06 -14.24 10.22
N ASP A 119 9.01 -14.99 9.76
CA ASP A 119 9.23 -16.35 10.22
C ASP A 119 10.43 -16.45 11.14
#